data_91cb01ae5d8887e20a6845829c65cc65
#
_entry.id   91cb01ae5d8887e20a6845829c65cc65
#
_cell.length_a   1.000
_cell.length_b   1.000
_cell.length_c   1.000
_cell.angle_alpha   90.00
_cell.angle_beta   90.00
_cell.angle_gamma   90.00
#
_symmetry.space_group_name_H-M   'P 1'
#
loop_
_entity.id
_entity.type
_entity.pdbx_description
1 polymer ?
#
loop_
_entity_poly.entity_id
_entity_poly.type
_entity_poly.pdbx_seq_one_letter_code
_entity_poly.pdbx_strand_id
1 'polypeptide(L)'
;MRFILAALTLATATAAVAQTPTTRASSRAWVRTEFARADLNRDGVLARGEVTQAVNRHYGRLSTGRSRILTNMWFNRLDANKSNSISRQEAQTVNDEFWNRFDRNRDGRLGPRERGFAEAFLKNPAR
;
A
#
# COMPACT_ATOMS: atom_id res chain seq x y z
N MET A 1 0.88 6.04 -1.69
CA MET A 1 0.29 6.10 -0.36
C MET A 1 -1.10 5.48 -0.28
N ARG A 2 -1.94 5.65 -1.26
CA ARG A 2 -3.30 5.07 -1.28
C ARG A 2 -3.35 3.55 -1.46
N PHE A 3 -2.35 2.89 -1.96
CA PHE A 3 -2.40 1.44 -2.22
C PHE A 3 -2.23 0.58 -0.97
N ILE A 4 -1.19 0.76 -0.21
CA ILE A 4 -1.03 0.07 1.08
C ILE A 4 -2.13 0.52 2.03
N LEU A 5 -2.60 1.73 1.85
CA LEU A 5 -3.64 2.36 2.66
C LEU A 5 -5.06 2.19 2.07
N ALA A 6 -5.22 2.04 0.77
CA ALA A 6 -6.50 1.69 0.17
C ALA A 6 -6.96 0.27 0.57
N ALA A 7 -6.04 -0.62 0.89
CA ALA A 7 -6.39 -1.90 1.50
C ALA A 7 -6.97 -1.76 2.90
N LEU A 8 -6.66 -0.68 3.60
CA LEU A 8 -7.24 -0.36 4.90
C LEU A 8 -8.60 0.35 4.77
N THR A 9 -8.91 0.94 3.62
CA THR A 9 -10.10 1.79 3.44
C THR A 9 -11.08 1.33 2.36
N LEU A 10 -10.69 0.43 1.46
CA LEU A 10 -11.55 -0.06 0.37
C LEU A 10 -12.40 -1.28 0.74
N ALA A 11 -12.91 -1.29 1.96
CA ALA A 11 -13.92 -2.25 2.38
C ALA A 11 -15.34 -1.91 1.89
N THR A 12 -15.49 -1.17 0.81
CA THR A 12 -16.82 -0.65 0.43
C THR A 12 -17.47 -1.30 -0.78
N ALA A 13 -16.89 -2.32 -1.37
CA ALA A 13 -17.56 -2.98 -2.48
C ALA A 13 -17.29 -4.48 -2.51
N THR A 14 -18.32 -5.22 -2.16
CA THR A 14 -18.48 -6.66 -2.37
C THR A 14 -17.65 -7.61 -1.50
N ALA A 15 -18.12 -8.81 -1.28
CA ALA A 15 -17.65 -9.99 -0.53
C ALA A 15 -16.12 -10.17 -0.26
N ALA A 16 -15.26 -9.35 -0.81
CA ALA A 16 -13.86 -9.19 -0.48
C ALA A 16 -13.59 -8.41 0.82
N VAL A 17 -14.64 -7.99 1.51
CA VAL A 17 -14.63 -7.26 2.79
C VAL A 17 -13.91 -8.03 3.91
N ALA A 18 -13.76 -9.34 3.77
CA ALA A 18 -13.06 -10.18 4.73
C ALA A 18 -11.55 -9.91 4.85
N GLN A 19 -11.00 -8.93 4.11
CA GLN A 19 -9.55 -8.82 3.92
C GLN A 19 -8.96 -7.47 4.30
N THR A 20 -9.71 -6.57 4.93
CA THR A 20 -9.10 -5.35 5.47
C THR A 20 -8.18 -5.72 6.63
N PRO A 21 -6.88 -5.45 6.54
CA PRO A 21 -5.97 -5.82 7.62
C PRO A 21 -6.31 -5.03 8.89
N THR A 22 -6.76 -5.73 9.91
CA THR A 22 -7.13 -5.15 11.21
C THR A 22 -5.99 -5.21 12.21
N THR A 23 -4.95 -5.95 11.91
CA THR A 23 -3.76 -6.11 12.73
C THR A 23 -2.49 -5.84 11.91
N ARG A 24 -1.41 -5.51 12.61
CA ARG A 24 -0.09 -5.36 11.98
C ARG A 24 0.35 -6.64 11.25
N ALA A 25 0.10 -7.80 11.86
CA ALA A 25 0.43 -9.10 11.26
C ALA A 25 -0.35 -9.35 9.97
N SER A 26 -1.67 -9.09 9.97
CA SER A 26 -2.49 -9.24 8.78
C SER A 26 -2.14 -8.22 7.69
N SER A 27 -1.74 -7.01 8.06
CA SER A 27 -1.25 -5.99 7.14
C SER A 27 0.05 -6.42 6.46
N ARG A 28 0.99 -6.98 7.21
CA ARG A 28 2.22 -7.53 6.64
C ARG A 28 1.96 -8.69 5.68
N ALA A 29 1.04 -9.58 6.03
CA ALA A 29 0.62 -10.68 5.16
C ALA A 29 -0.04 -10.16 3.88
N TRP A 30 -0.85 -9.13 4.00
CA TRP A 30 -1.47 -8.47 2.85
C TRP A 30 -0.43 -7.86 1.90
N VAL A 31 0.56 -7.14 2.42
CA VAL A 31 1.65 -6.58 1.60
C VAL A 31 2.39 -7.67 0.85
N ARG A 32 2.69 -8.81 1.49
CA ARG A 32 3.32 -9.95 0.80
C ARG A 32 2.46 -10.49 -0.34
N THR A 33 1.15 -10.61 -0.12
CA THR A 33 0.22 -11.10 -1.14
C THR A 33 0.12 -10.14 -2.32
N GLU A 34 -0.03 -8.84 -2.06
CA GLU A 34 -0.14 -7.83 -3.12
C GLU A 34 1.18 -7.67 -3.88
N PHE A 35 2.31 -7.76 -3.18
CA PHE A 35 3.62 -7.77 -3.83
C PHE A 35 3.74 -8.95 -4.79
N ALA A 36 3.40 -10.16 -4.34
CA ALA A 36 3.46 -11.37 -5.17
C ALA A 36 2.53 -11.30 -6.40
N ARG A 37 1.39 -10.63 -6.28
CA ARG A 37 0.48 -10.39 -7.40
C ARG A 37 1.02 -9.39 -8.42
N ALA A 38 1.76 -8.40 -7.95
CA ALA A 38 2.36 -7.38 -8.79
C ALA A 38 3.65 -7.86 -9.49
N ASP A 39 4.42 -8.72 -8.81
CA ASP A 39 5.67 -9.31 -9.31
C ASP A 39 5.36 -10.39 -10.36
N LEU A 40 5.13 -9.97 -11.60
CA LEU A 40 4.69 -10.85 -12.68
C LEU A 40 5.78 -11.79 -13.17
N ASN A 41 7.02 -11.32 -13.21
CA ASN A 41 8.18 -12.10 -13.63
C ASN A 41 8.82 -12.90 -12.48
N ARG A 42 8.34 -12.71 -11.23
CA ARG A 42 8.79 -13.41 -10.02
C ARG A 42 10.29 -13.23 -9.73
N ASP A 43 10.84 -12.05 -10.03
CA ASP A 43 12.25 -11.76 -9.74
C ASP A 43 12.49 -11.19 -8.33
N GLY A 44 11.42 -10.99 -7.55
CA GLY A 44 11.50 -10.53 -6.16
C GLY A 44 11.55 -9.01 -6.01
N VAL A 45 11.46 -8.26 -7.10
CA VAL A 45 11.38 -6.80 -7.11
C VAL A 45 10.27 -6.34 -8.06
N LEU A 46 9.74 -5.15 -7.85
CA LEU A 46 8.74 -4.57 -8.75
C LEU A 46 9.38 -3.53 -9.66
N ALA A 47 9.43 -3.85 -10.94
CA ALA A 47 9.83 -2.89 -11.97
C ALA A 47 8.71 -1.89 -12.27
N ARG A 48 9.03 -0.77 -12.92
CA ARG A 48 8.05 0.27 -13.27
C ARG A 48 6.86 -0.27 -14.05
N GLY A 49 7.10 -1.16 -15.02
CA GLY A 49 6.02 -1.78 -15.79
C GLY A 49 5.05 -2.59 -14.93
N GLU A 50 5.55 -3.33 -13.96
CA GLU A 50 4.75 -4.12 -13.03
C GLU A 50 3.94 -3.23 -12.10
N VAL A 51 4.53 -2.15 -11.58
CA VAL A 51 3.82 -1.15 -10.77
C VAL A 51 2.73 -0.47 -11.60
N THR A 52 3.02 -0.09 -12.85
CA THR A 52 2.02 0.50 -13.74
C THR A 52 0.85 -0.44 -13.99
N GLN A 53 1.11 -1.73 -14.19
CA GLN A 53 0.06 -2.73 -14.35
C GLN A 53 -0.77 -2.91 -13.06
N ALA A 54 -0.11 -2.92 -11.90
CA ALA A 54 -0.79 -2.98 -10.61
C ALA A 54 -1.69 -1.76 -10.38
N VAL A 55 -1.20 -0.56 -10.71
CA VAL A 55 -1.97 0.69 -10.69
C VAL A 55 -3.22 0.59 -11.56
N ASN A 56 -3.06 0.17 -12.82
CA ASN A 56 -4.18 0.04 -13.74
C ASN A 56 -5.19 -1.03 -13.30
N ARG A 57 -4.73 -2.10 -12.70
CA ARG A 57 -5.60 -3.15 -12.16
C ARG A 57 -6.44 -2.62 -10.99
N HIS A 58 -5.84 -1.80 -10.15
CA HIS A 58 -6.49 -1.27 -8.96
C HIS A 58 -7.49 -0.15 -9.28
N TYR A 59 -7.08 0.80 -10.13
CA TYR A 59 -7.91 1.96 -10.46
C TYR A 59 -8.75 1.80 -11.73
N GLY A 60 -8.63 0.66 -12.43
CA GLY A 60 -9.25 0.45 -13.71
C GLY A 60 -8.47 1.13 -14.85
N ARG A 61 -9.10 1.28 -16.00
CA ARG A 61 -8.47 1.89 -17.17
C ARG A 61 -8.20 3.38 -16.93
N LEU A 62 -6.94 3.70 -16.69
CA LEU A 62 -6.46 5.07 -16.59
C LEU A 62 -5.85 5.53 -17.92
N SER A 63 -5.87 6.85 -18.16
CA SER A 63 -5.06 7.43 -19.22
C SER A 63 -3.58 7.19 -18.93
N THR A 64 -2.75 7.10 -19.99
CA THR A 64 -1.30 6.90 -19.86
C THR A 64 -0.65 7.95 -18.95
N GLY A 65 -1.08 9.19 -19.02
CA GLY A 65 -0.59 10.26 -18.15
C GLY A 65 -0.88 10.00 -16.67
N ARG A 66 -2.10 9.60 -16.34
CA ARG A 66 -2.50 9.27 -14.95
C ARG A 66 -1.77 8.05 -14.42
N SER A 67 -1.66 7.00 -15.21
CA SER A 67 -0.90 5.80 -14.84
C SER A 67 0.55 6.13 -14.52
N ARG A 68 1.19 6.97 -15.33
CA ARG A 68 2.57 7.41 -15.13
C ARG A 68 2.73 8.24 -13.85
N ILE A 69 1.83 9.18 -13.60
CA ILE A 69 1.86 9.99 -12.37
C ILE A 69 1.75 9.09 -11.14
N LEU A 70 0.78 8.19 -11.11
CA LEU A 70 0.60 7.27 -9.99
C LEU A 70 1.79 6.32 -9.82
N THR A 71 2.34 5.78 -10.90
CA THR A 71 3.56 4.97 -10.85
C THR A 71 4.73 5.75 -10.25
N ASN A 72 4.94 6.99 -10.67
CA ASN A 72 5.98 7.85 -10.11
C ASN A 72 5.77 8.14 -8.63
N MET A 73 4.54 8.41 -8.21
CA MET A 73 4.22 8.59 -6.78
C MET A 73 4.58 7.36 -5.95
N TRP A 74 4.32 6.18 -6.50
CA TRP A 74 4.68 4.92 -5.85
C TRP A 74 6.17 4.76 -5.70
N PHE A 75 6.94 4.96 -6.77
CA PHE A 75 8.39 4.88 -6.72
C PHE A 75 8.97 5.92 -5.77
N ASN A 76 8.48 7.16 -5.81
CA ASN A 76 8.94 8.19 -4.88
C ASN A 76 8.71 7.83 -3.40
N ARG A 77 7.67 7.07 -3.14
CA ARG A 77 7.33 6.68 -1.76
C ARG A 77 8.01 5.39 -1.31
N LEU A 78 8.12 4.40 -2.18
CA LEU A 78 8.55 3.06 -1.83
C LEU A 78 10.04 2.80 -2.14
N ASP A 79 10.54 3.33 -3.25
CA ASP A 79 11.93 3.14 -3.69
C ASP A 79 12.88 4.05 -2.88
N ALA A 80 13.19 3.62 -1.66
CA ALA A 80 14.00 4.40 -0.73
C ALA A 80 15.46 4.51 -1.17
N ASN A 81 16.00 3.46 -1.79
CA ASN A 81 17.38 3.42 -2.27
C ASN A 81 17.56 3.93 -3.71
N LYS A 82 16.47 4.35 -4.35
CA LYS A 82 16.45 4.86 -5.73
C LYS A 82 17.08 3.91 -6.77
N SER A 83 16.84 2.62 -6.56
CA SER A 83 17.29 1.55 -7.47
C SER A 83 16.45 1.45 -8.74
N ASN A 84 15.36 2.21 -8.84
CA ASN A 84 14.35 2.11 -9.89
C ASN A 84 13.59 0.77 -9.90
N SER A 85 13.58 0.10 -8.76
CA SER A 85 12.78 -1.09 -8.47
C SER A 85 12.35 -1.06 -7.01
N ILE A 86 11.23 -1.69 -6.69
CA ILE A 86 10.72 -1.75 -5.32
C ILE A 86 10.94 -3.16 -4.80
N SER A 87 11.73 -3.30 -3.75
CA SER A 87 11.95 -4.57 -3.08
C SER A 87 10.83 -4.90 -2.09
N ARG A 88 10.71 -6.17 -1.71
CA ARG A 88 9.79 -6.61 -0.65
C ARG A 88 10.05 -5.90 0.67
N GLN A 89 11.31 -5.68 0.99
CA GLN A 89 11.71 -5.00 2.22
C GLN A 89 11.28 -3.54 2.21
N GLU A 90 11.45 -2.82 1.12
CA GLU A 90 10.99 -1.44 0.97
C GLU A 90 9.47 -1.33 1.13
N ALA A 91 8.71 -2.23 0.50
CA ALA A 91 7.26 -2.28 0.66
C ALA A 91 6.84 -2.55 2.11
N GLN A 92 7.50 -3.48 2.81
CA GLN A 92 7.24 -3.76 4.22
C GLN A 92 7.65 -2.60 5.13
N THR A 93 8.76 -1.94 4.85
CA THR A 93 9.23 -0.79 5.63
C THR A 93 8.17 0.32 5.66
N VAL A 94 7.59 0.67 4.51
CA VAL A 94 6.53 1.68 4.44
C VAL A 94 5.29 1.25 5.21
N ASN A 95 4.91 -0.02 5.15
CA ASN A 95 3.83 -0.57 5.95
C ASN A 95 4.12 -0.49 7.46
N ASP A 96 5.33 -0.84 7.88
CA ASP A 96 5.74 -0.78 9.27
C ASP A 96 5.80 0.66 9.81
N GLU A 97 6.27 1.62 9.00
CA GLU A 97 6.24 3.05 9.34
C GLU A 97 4.82 3.54 9.59
N PHE A 98 3.86 3.12 8.76
CA PHE A 98 2.46 3.42 8.98
C PHE A 98 1.98 2.91 10.34
N TRP A 99 2.23 1.66 10.66
CA TRP A 99 1.85 1.07 11.93
C TRP A 99 2.54 1.75 13.10
N ASN A 100 3.84 2.04 13.01
CA ASN A 100 4.59 2.74 14.04
C ASN A 100 4.03 4.15 14.32
N ARG A 101 3.46 4.79 13.30
CA ARG A 101 2.86 6.11 13.43
C ARG A 101 1.49 6.11 14.09
N PHE A 102 0.66 5.13 13.78
CA PHE A 102 -0.76 5.12 14.17
C PHE A 102 -1.09 4.16 15.31
N ASP A 103 -0.37 3.06 15.45
CA ASP A 103 -0.48 2.14 16.59
C ASP A 103 0.33 2.69 17.77
N ARG A 104 -0.27 3.64 18.50
CA ARG A 104 0.42 4.37 19.58
C ARG A 104 0.63 3.52 20.81
N ASN A 105 -0.32 2.65 21.14
CA ASN A 105 -0.22 1.74 22.27
C ASN A 105 0.59 0.49 22.00
N ARG A 106 0.99 0.27 20.71
CA ARG A 106 1.81 -0.85 20.26
C ARG A 106 1.21 -2.21 20.55
N ASP A 107 -0.12 -2.32 20.52
CA ASP A 107 -0.81 -3.59 20.71
C ASP A 107 -0.97 -4.41 19.40
N GLY A 108 -0.49 -3.87 18.29
CA GLY A 108 -0.58 -4.49 16.96
C GLY A 108 -1.97 -4.39 16.34
N ARG A 109 -2.84 -3.53 16.88
CA ARG A 109 -4.19 -3.26 16.38
C ARG A 109 -4.43 -1.76 16.31
N LEU A 110 -5.25 -1.33 15.36
CA LEU A 110 -5.72 0.05 15.35
C LEU A 110 -7.06 0.12 16.07
N GLY A 111 -7.05 0.63 17.29
CA GLY A 111 -8.24 0.92 18.05
C GLY A 111 -9.09 2.03 17.39
N PRO A 112 -10.33 2.30 17.90
CA PRO A 112 -11.22 3.27 17.26
C PRO A 112 -10.61 4.68 17.11
N ARG A 113 -9.86 5.14 18.10
CA ARG A 113 -9.18 6.45 18.06
C ARG A 113 -8.01 6.46 17.06
N GLU A 114 -7.19 5.43 17.10
CA GLU A 114 -6.04 5.28 16.20
C GLU A 114 -6.49 5.14 14.76
N ARG A 115 -7.56 4.40 14.52
CA ARG A 115 -8.20 4.26 13.21
C ARG A 115 -8.71 5.60 12.69
N GLY A 116 -9.35 6.39 13.53
CA GLY A 116 -9.78 7.73 13.18
C GLY A 116 -8.65 8.65 12.74
N PHE A 117 -7.50 8.62 13.44
CA PHE A 117 -6.30 9.37 13.05
C PHE A 117 -5.70 8.86 11.73
N ALA A 118 -5.64 7.55 11.54
CA ALA A 118 -5.16 6.94 10.30
C ALA A 118 -6.04 7.34 9.12
N GLU A 119 -7.35 7.25 9.25
CA GLU A 119 -8.31 7.65 8.20
C GLU A 119 -8.22 9.14 7.87
N ALA A 120 -8.09 10.01 8.87
CA ALA A 120 -7.92 11.44 8.66
C ALA A 120 -6.64 11.75 7.89
N PHE A 121 -5.54 11.07 8.22
CA PHE A 121 -4.28 11.18 7.48
C PHE A 121 -4.41 10.72 6.03
N LEU A 122 -5.17 9.65 5.78
CA LEU A 122 -5.41 9.13 4.44
C LEU A 122 -6.22 10.07 3.56
N LYS A 123 -7.19 10.74 4.17
CA LYS A 123 -8.02 11.72 3.47
C LYS A 123 -7.26 13.02 3.14
N ASN A 124 -6.28 13.36 3.96
CA ASN A 124 -5.50 14.58 3.78
C ASN A 124 -4.01 14.38 4.15
N PRO A 125 -3.23 13.71 3.29
CA PRO A 125 -1.84 13.37 3.58
C PRO A 125 -0.89 14.58 3.62
N ALA A 126 -1.36 15.78 3.23
CA ALA A 126 -0.58 17.03 3.27
C ALA A 126 -0.52 17.69 4.66
N ARG A 127 -1.21 17.13 5.63
CA ARG A 127 -1.15 17.51 7.04
C ARG A 127 -0.42 16.44 7.82
#